data_73bc3bdda5d5119cf3a3a76dc9371c52
#
_entry.id   73bc3bdda5d5119cf3a3a76dc9371c52
#
_cell.length_a   1.000
_cell.length_b   1.000
_cell.length_c   1.000
_cell.angle_alpha   90.00
_cell.angle_beta   90.00
_cell.angle_gamma   90.00
#
_symmetry.space_group_name_H-M   'P 1'
#
loop_
_entity.id
_entity.type
_entity.pdbx_description
1 polymer ?
#
loop_
_entity_poly.entity_id
_entity_poly.type
_entity_poly.pdbx_seq_one_letter_code
_entity_poly.pdbx_strand_id
1 'polypeptide(L)'
;RLTMAEAVKKYTGEDFDACKTIEEARAICDRLHVGYGEFDGFGKLLAAAFDDYVEEHLIQPVHITEHPIEVSPLSKLDPKDPRYTIRFESYIYGRELANGFSELNDPLDQRARFEMQVEEREHGDDEAHPIDEDFLTALEYGMPPTGGLGIGLDRLFMLMTNSSSIRDVLLFPAMRPEGDQGKTEVKEAVPAVPEKIDF
;
A
#
# COMPACT_ATOMS: atom_id res chain seq x y z
N ARG A 1 -9.98 -12.84 -4.08
CA ARG A 1 -9.12 -11.96 -4.87
C ARG A 1 -9.97 -10.86 -5.49
N LEU A 2 -9.57 -9.61 -5.35
CA LEU A 2 -10.18 -8.42 -5.91
C LEU A 2 -9.08 -7.51 -6.45
N THR A 3 -9.38 -6.68 -7.47
CA THR A 3 -8.52 -5.53 -7.77
C THR A 3 -8.75 -4.43 -6.72
N MET A 4 -7.83 -3.48 -6.60
CA MET A 4 -8.01 -2.35 -5.67
C MET A 4 -9.28 -1.55 -6.03
N ALA A 5 -9.49 -1.24 -7.31
CA ALA A 5 -10.67 -0.52 -7.78
C ALA A 5 -11.98 -1.32 -7.54
N GLU A 6 -11.99 -2.64 -7.79
CA GLU A 6 -13.14 -3.50 -7.46
C GLU A 6 -13.43 -3.52 -5.95
N ALA A 7 -12.40 -3.51 -5.13
CA ALA A 7 -12.56 -3.49 -3.67
C ALA A 7 -13.18 -2.16 -3.22
N VAL A 8 -12.66 -1.02 -3.67
CA VAL A 8 -13.26 0.29 -3.37
C VAL A 8 -14.71 0.34 -3.84
N LYS A 9 -14.98 -0.07 -5.07
CA LYS A 9 -16.35 -0.12 -5.60
C LYS A 9 -17.28 -0.98 -4.76
N LYS A 10 -16.81 -2.12 -4.29
CA LYS A 10 -17.59 -3.06 -3.47
C LYS A 10 -18.01 -2.45 -2.13
N TYR A 11 -17.13 -1.71 -1.47
CA TYR A 11 -17.37 -1.21 -0.13
C TYR A 11 -17.98 0.19 -0.11
N THR A 12 -17.71 1.03 -1.13
CA THR A 12 -18.20 2.41 -1.20
C THR A 12 -19.33 2.62 -2.21
N GLY A 13 -19.43 1.77 -3.23
CA GLY A 13 -20.30 1.95 -4.40
C GLY A 13 -19.69 2.83 -5.49
N GLU A 14 -18.54 3.46 -5.25
CA GLU A 14 -17.88 4.38 -6.19
C GLU A 14 -16.93 3.63 -7.13
N ASP A 15 -16.95 3.99 -8.40
CA ASP A 15 -16.22 3.31 -9.48
C ASP A 15 -15.07 4.18 -10.02
N PHE A 16 -13.87 3.99 -9.50
CA PHE A 16 -12.69 4.70 -9.98
C PHE A 16 -12.29 4.32 -11.41
N ASP A 17 -12.53 3.07 -11.84
CA ASP A 17 -12.20 2.64 -13.20
C ASP A 17 -13.08 3.31 -14.26
N ALA A 18 -14.24 3.81 -13.88
CA ALA A 18 -15.11 4.59 -14.77
C ALA A 18 -14.64 6.03 -14.99
N CYS A 19 -13.73 6.55 -14.14
CA CYS A 19 -13.22 7.91 -14.24
C CYS A 19 -12.34 8.08 -15.48
N LYS A 20 -12.56 9.16 -16.21
CA LYS A 20 -11.80 9.54 -17.40
C LYS A 20 -10.86 10.71 -17.14
N THR A 21 -11.12 11.47 -16.10
CA THR A 21 -10.32 12.63 -15.70
C THR A 21 -10.01 12.59 -14.21
N ILE A 22 -8.99 13.34 -13.82
CA ILE A 22 -8.59 13.46 -12.40
C ILE A 22 -9.68 14.15 -11.58
N GLU A 23 -10.42 15.09 -12.17
CA GLU A 23 -11.52 15.80 -11.50
C GLU A 23 -12.67 14.84 -11.15
N GLU A 24 -12.94 13.84 -11.98
CA GLU A 24 -13.93 12.81 -11.68
C GLU A 24 -13.48 11.95 -10.49
N ALA A 25 -12.19 11.57 -10.41
CA ALA A 25 -11.64 10.83 -9.28
C ALA A 25 -11.64 11.69 -7.99
N ARG A 26 -11.26 12.97 -8.07
CA ARG A 26 -11.37 13.92 -6.94
C ARG A 26 -12.79 14.08 -6.45
N ALA A 27 -13.76 14.15 -7.36
CA ALA A 27 -15.18 14.22 -6.99
C ALA A 27 -15.66 12.95 -6.27
N ILE A 28 -15.08 11.78 -6.52
CA ILE A 28 -15.33 10.57 -5.72
C ILE A 28 -14.77 10.78 -4.30
N CYS A 29 -13.51 11.20 -4.17
CA CYS A 29 -12.90 11.46 -2.87
C CYS A 29 -13.69 12.49 -2.05
N ASP A 30 -14.16 13.56 -2.68
CA ASP A 30 -15.01 14.59 -2.05
C ASP A 30 -16.31 13.99 -1.50
N ARG A 31 -16.99 13.12 -2.28
CA ARG A 31 -18.21 12.43 -1.82
C ARG A 31 -17.96 11.46 -0.67
N LEU A 32 -16.81 10.80 -0.70
CA LEU A 32 -16.39 9.88 0.35
C LEU A 32 -15.74 10.59 1.56
N HIS A 33 -15.49 11.90 1.47
CA HIS A 33 -14.74 12.67 2.47
C HIS A 33 -13.31 12.16 2.71
N VAL A 34 -12.68 11.60 1.67
CA VAL A 34 -11.28 11.19 1.68
C VAL A 34 -10.40 12.41 1.47
N GLY A 35 -9.41 12.60 2.34
CA GLY A 35 -8.43 13.69 2.21
C GLY A 35 -7.43 13.39 1.09
N TYR A 36 -7.06 14.41 0.31
CA TYR A 36 -6.03 14.30 -0.72
C TYR A 36 -5.26 15.62 -0.90
N GLY A 37 -4.06 15.52 -1.48
CA GLY A 37 -3.23 16.67 -1.82
C GLY A 37 -3.57 17.29 -3.17
N GLU A 38 -3.17 18.54 -3.38
CA GLU A 38 -3.39 19.28 -4.64
C GLU A 38 -2.75 18.57 -5.85
N PHE A 39 -1.60 17.89 -5.62
CA PHE A 39 -0.80 17.25 -6.65
C PHE A 39 -1.05 15.73 -6.75
N ASP A 40 -1.93 15.16 -5.92
CA ASP A 40 -2.24 13.74 -5.97
C ASP A 40 -2.89 13.36 -7.29
N GLY A 41 -2.31 12.36 -7.94
CA GLY A 41 -2.83 11.75 -9.16
C GLY A 41 -3.89 10.69 -8.88
N PHE A 42 -4.39 10.09 -9.95
CA PHE A 42 -5.45 9.08 -9.89
C PHE A 42 -5.14 7.93 -8.93
N GLY A 43 -3.92 7.41 -8.97
CA GLY A 43 -3.52 6.26 -8.16
C GLY A 43 -3.47 6.56 -6.68
N LYS A 44 -2.99 7.73 -6.28
CA LYS A 44 -3.00 8.17 -4.87
C LYS A 44 -4.42 8.36 -4.35
N LEU A 45 -5.31 8.93 -5.17
CA LEU A 45 -6.73 9.07 -4.81
C LEU A 45 -7.41 7.72 -4.59
N LEU A 46 -7.16 6.75 -5.48
CA LEU A 46 -7.68 5.39 -5.33
C LEU A 46 -7.12 4.69 -4.08
N ALA A 47 -5.81 4.81 -3.84
CA ALA A 47 -5.16 4.23 -2.67
C ALA A 47 -5.70 4.83 -1.36
N ALA A 48 -5.85 6.15 -1.28
CA ALA A 48 -6.42 6.82 -0.12
C ALA A 48 -7.88 6.37 0.16
N ALA A 49 -8.69 6.21 -0.89
CA ALA A 49 -10.04 5.68 -0.74
C ALA A 49 -10.06 4.21 -0.28
N PHE A 50 -9.07 3.41 -0.71
CA PHE A 50 -8.91 2.05 -0.26
C PHE A 50 -8.52 1.98 1.23
N ASP A 51 -7.56 2.77 1.65
CA ASP A 51 -7.07 2.82 3.03
C ASP A 51 -8.17 3.23 4.00
N ASP A 52 -8.97 4.28 3.63
CA ASP A 52 -10.01 4.81 4.50
C ASP A 52 -11.27 3.93 4.59
N TYR A 53 -11.61 3.18 3.52
CA TYR A 53 -12.92 2.52 3.43
C TYR A 53 -12.89 1.01 3.23
N VAL A 54 -11.74 0.43 2.91
CA VAL A 54 -11.67 -1.00 2.53
C VAL A 54 -10.83 -1.80 3.50
N GLU A 55 -9.63 -1.35 3.84
CA GLU A 55 -8.62 -2.14 4.55
C GLU A 55 -9.18 -2.74 5.84
N GLU A 56 -9.80 -1.95 6.70
CA GLU A 56 -10.34 -2.40 7.99
C GLU A 56 -11.47 -3.44 7.87
N HIS A 57 -12.11 -3.52 6.71
CA HIS A 57 -13.21 -4.46 6.44
C HIS A 57 -12.74 -5.80 5.85
N LEU A 58 -11.45 -5.95 5.54
CA LEU A 58 -10.86 -7.16 4.97
C LEU A 58 -10.56 -8.20 6.07
N ILE A 59 -11.61 -8.71 6.72
CA ILE A 59 -11.48 -9.66 7.84
C ILE A 59 -11.02 -11.04 7.36
N GLN A 60 -11.65 -11.59 6.32
CA GLN A 60 -11.27 -12.87 5.74
C GLN A 60 -10.05 -12.72 4.82
N PRO A 61 -9.21 -13.76 4.68
CA PRO A 61 -8.04 -13.70 3.81
C PRO A 61 -8.42 -13.31 2.38
N VAL A 62 -7.82 -12.24 1.88
CA VAL A 62 -8.04 -11.73 0.53
C VAL A 62 -6.74 -11.21 -0.08
N HIS A 63 -6.57 -11.37 -1.37
CA HIS A 63 -5.50 -10.72 -2.13
C HIS A 63 -6.09 -9.54 -2.89
N ILE A 64 -5.54 -8.36 -2.64
CA ILE A 64 -5.81 -7.14 -3.42
C ILE A 64 -4.74 -7.04 -4.49
N THR A 65 -5.15 -6.87 -5.74
CA THR A 65 -4.28 -6.84 -6.93
C THR A 65 -4.45 -5.54 -7.68
N GLU A 66 -3.60 -5.29 -8.68
CA GLU A 66 -3.68 -4.11 -9.53
C GLU A 66 -3.56 -2.81 -8.71
N HIS A 67 -2.46 -2.73 -7.94
CA HIS A 67 -2.09 -1.50 -7.25
C HIS A 67 -1.67 -0.43 -8.25
N PRO A 68 -2.03 0.85 -8.03
CA PRO A 68 -1.66 1.93 -8.92
C PRO A 68 -0.15 2.11 -9.05
N ILE A 69 0.27 2.57 -10.22
CA ILE A 69 1.67 2.85 -10.54
C ILE A 69 2.30 3.88 -9.58
N GLU A 70 1.54 4.90 -9.20
CA GLU A 70 1.99 6.01 -8.37
C GLU A 70 2.41 5.56 -6.97
N VAL A 71 1.76 4.51 -6.43
CA VAL A 71 2.08 3.91 -5.12
C VAL A 71 2.88 2.62 -5.25
N SER A 72 3.44 2.32 -6.41
CA SER A 72 4.16 1.07 -6.70
C SER A 72 5.41 1.30 -7.57
N PRO A 73 6.37 2.16 -7.13
CA PRO A 73 7.46 2.62 -7.98
C PRO A 73 8.46 1.54 -8.41
N LEU A 74 8.51 0.39 -7.73
CA LEU A 74 9.43 -0.71 -8.00
C LEU A 74 8.77 -1.89 -8.72
N SER A 75 7.46 -1.80 -8.97
CA SER A 75 6.68 -2.88 -9.56
C SER A 75 6.51 -2.70 -11.07
N LYS A 76 6.56 -3.81 -11.80
CA LYS A 76 6.34 -3.84 -13.25
C LYS A 76 4.89 -3.48 -13.60
N LEU A 77 4.73 -2.71 -14.69
CA LEU A 77 3.39 -2.34 -15.20
C LEU A 77 2.56 -3.56 -15.58
N ASP A 78 1.25 -3.48 -15.36
CA ASP A 78 0.32 -4.40 -15.97
C ASP A 78 0.22 -4.11 -17.47
N PRO A 79 0.49 -5.10 -18.34
CA PRO A 79 0.44 -4.90 -19.79
C PRO A 79 -0.95 -4.61 -20.32
N LYS A 80 -2.00 -4.82 -19.54
CA LYS A 80 -3.40 -4.58 -19.94
C LYS A 80 -3.85 -3.15 -19.66
N ASP A 81 -3.39 -2.60 -18.53
CA ASP A 81 -3.73 -1.24 -18.12
C ASP A 81 -2.51 -0.57 -17.45
N PRO A 82 -1.87 0.40 -18.11
CA PRO A 82 -0.66 1.05 -17.61
C PRO A 82 -0.88 1.94 -16.36
N ARG A 83 -2.12 2.14 -15.92
CA ARG A 83 -2.40 2.81 -14.64
C ARG A 83 -2.05 1.94 -13.45
N TYR A 84 -1.94 0.62 -13.65
CA TYR A 84 -1.74 -0.38 -12.62
C TYR A 84 -0.44 -1.16 -12.79
N THR A 85 -0.07 -1.86 -11.74
CA THR A 85 1.12 -2.71 -11.68
C THR A 85 0.77 -4.16 -11.41
N ILE A 86 1.70 -5.08 -11.74
CA ILE A 86 1.59 -6.50 -11.39
C ILE A 86 2.04 -6.67 -9.93
N ARG A 87 1.21 -6.18 -9.00
CA ARG A 87 1.42 -6.20 -7.56
C ARG A 87 0.19 -6.77 -6.86
N PHE A 88 0.41 -7.47 -5.78
CA PHE A 88 -0.66 -7.87 -4.87
C PHE A 88 -0.24 -7.63 -3.42
N GLU A 89 -1.20 -7.35 -2.62
CA GLU A 89 -1.09 -7.41 -1.16
C GLU A 89 -2.11 -8.38 -0.61
N SER A 90 -1.71 -9.09 0.44
CA SER A 90 -2.58 -10.06 1.11
C SER A 90 -3.03 -9.49 2.43
N TYR A 91 -4.32 -9.37 2.60
CA TYR A 91 -4.96 -8.86 3.81
C TYR A 91 -5.65 -9.97 4.57
N ILE A 92 -5.57 -9.88 5.89
CA ILE A 92 -6.34 -10.71 6.81
C ILE A 92 -6.57 -9.91 8.09
N TYR A 93 -7.80 -9.92 8.55
CA TYR A 93 -8.20 -9.24 9.77
C TYR A 93 -7.91 -7.73 9.76
N GLY A 94 -8.23 -7.07 8.63
CA GLY A 94 -8.01 -5.63 8.44
C GLY A 94 -6.55 -5.21 8.45
N ARG A 95 -5.62 -6.10 8.06
CA ARG A 95 -4.17 -5.79 8.04
C ARG A 95 -3.50 -6.46 6.86
N GLU A 96 -2.61 -5.74 6.22
CA GLU A 96 -1.68 -6.31 5.27
C GLU A 96 -0.77 -7.32 5.96
N LEU A 97 -0.71 -8.55 5.42
CA LEU A 97 0.16 -9.62 5.88
C LEU A 97 1.35 -9.86 4.95
N ALA A 98 1.15 -9.69 3.66
CA ALA A 98 2.17 -9.94 2.65
C ALA A 98 1.99 -8.99 1.47
N ASN A 99 3.11 -8.65 0.83
CA ASN A 99 3.20 -7.84 -0.37
C ASN A 99 4.11 -8.53 -1.37
N GLY A 100 3.68 -8.61 -2.63
CA GLY A 100 4.48 -9.24 -3.68
C GLY A 100 4.17 -8.65 -5.04
N PHE A 101 5.19 -8.60 -5.89
CA PHE A 101 5.06 -8.05 -7.24
C PHE A 101 6.06 -8.64 -8.23
N SER A 102 5.77 -8.44 -9.51
CA SER A 102 6.78 -8.60 -10.55
C SER A 102 7.73 -7.42 -10.47
N GLU A 103 9.00 -7.71 -10.25
CA GLU A 103 10.05 -6.70 -10.13
C GLU A 103 10.19 -5.90 -11.44
N LEU A 104 10.28 -4.58 -11.33
CA LEU A 104 10.62 -3.74 -12.47
C LEU A 104 12.10 -3.93 -12.80
N ASN A 105 12.37 -4.52 -13.96
CA ASN A 105 13.71 -4.91 -14.38
C ASN A 105 14.23 -4.12 -15.58
N ASP A 106 13.54 -3.07 -15.98
CA ASP A 106 13.98 -2.12 -17.02
C ASP A 106 14.60 -0.89 -16.33
N PRO A 107 15.92 -0.64 -16.47
CA PRO A 107 16.58 0.48 -15.81
C PRO A 107 16.09 1.85 -16.31
N LEU A 108 15.62 1.96 -17.56
CA LEU A 108 15.10 3.22 -18.09
C LEU A 108 13.73 3.56 -17.52
N ASP A 109 12.84 2.58 -17.43
CA ASP A 109 11.53 2.75 -16.78
C ASP A 109 11.75 3.02 -15.28
N GLN A 110 12.65 2.29 -14.59
CA GLN A 110 12.94 2.52 -13.18
C GLN A 110 13.47 3.93 -12.91
N ARG A 111 14.34 4.47 -13.77
CA ARG A 111 14.81 5.84 -13.66
C ARG A 111 13.66 6.83 -13.76
N ALA A 112 12.77 6.67 -14.74
CA ALA A 112 11.61 7.54 -14.91
C ALA A 112 10.69 7.50 -13.67
N ARG A 113 10.53 6.31 -13.01
CA ARG A 113 9.76 6.21 -11.76
C ARG A 113 10.41 6.95 -10.61
N PHE A 114 11.74 6.88 -10.47
CA PHE A 114 12.45 7.64 -9.45
C PHE A 114 12.38 9.14 -9.70
N GLU A 115 12.43 9.59 -10.95
CA GLU A 115 12.25 11.01 -11.30
C GLU A 115 10.86 11.50 -10.90
N MET A 116 9.79 10.71 -11.14
CA MET A 116 8.44 11.01 -10.66
C MET A 116 8.38 11.12 -9.14
N GLN A 117 9.04 10.19 -8.41
CA GLN A 117 9.11 10.24 -6.95
C GLN A 117 9.82 11.51 -6.43
N VAL A 118 10.87 11.97 -7.11
CA VAL A 118 11.54 13.22 -6.75
C VAL A 118 10.61 14.42 -6.92
N GLU A 119 9.85 14.49 -8.01
CA GLU A 119 8.85 15.54 -8.23
C GLU A 119 7.76 15.51 -7.14
N GLU A 120 7.28 14.35 -6.76
CA GLU A 120 6.31 14.17 -5.66
C GLU A 120 6.88 14.68 -4.32
N ARG A 121 8.15 14.40 -4.05
CA ARG A 121 8.84 14.88 -2.86
C ARG A 121 8.94 16.40 -2.81
N GLU A 122 9.21 17.06 -3.94
CA GLU A 122 9.21 18.51 -4.05
C GLU A 122 7.83 19.12 -3.75
N HIS A 123 6.77 18.36 -3.97
CA HIS A 123 5.39 18.72 -3.63
C HIS A 123 4.97 18.35 -2.21
N GLY A 124 5.91 17.81 -1.38
CA GLY A 124 5.68 17.56 0.05
C GLY A 124 5.37 16.12 0.42
N ASP A 125 5.58 15.16 -0.48
CA ASP A 125 5.50 13.75 -0.16
C ASP A 125 6.80 13.28 0.52
N ASP A 126 6.78 13.18 1.85
CA ASP A 126 7.94 12.76 2.65
C ASP A 126 8.29 11.28 2.48
N GLU A 127 7.38 10.46 1.95
CA GLU A 127 7.59 9.03 1.70
C GLU A 127 8.24 8.76 0.34
N ALA A 128 8.24 9.74 -0.56
CA ALA A 128 8.82 9.60 -1.88
C ALA A 128 10.35 9.38 -1.83
N HIS A 129 10.82 8.42 -2.62
CA HIS A 129 12.22 8.00 -2.64
C HIS A 129 13.11 8.95 -3.46
N PRO A 130 14.36 9.20 -3.02
CA PRO A 130 15.37 9.85 -3.88
C PRO A 130 15.81 8.89 -4.99
N ILE A 131 16.47 9.41 -6.01
CA ILE A 131 17.10 8.59 -7.06
C ILE A 131 18.23 7.77 -6.43
N ASP A 132 18.18 6.44 -6.61
CA ASP A 132 19.24 5.51 -6.22
C ASP A 132 20.04 5.10 -7.47
N GLU A 133 21.16 5.77 -7.70
CA GLU A 133 22.03 5.50 -8.85
C GLU A 133 22.74 4.15 -8.74
N ASP A 134 23.02 3.65 -7.55
CA ASP A 134 23.63 2.34 -7.34
C ASP A 134 22.63 1.22 -7.73
N PHE A 135 21.37 1.39 -7.35
CA PHE A 135 20.31 0.48 -7.73
C PHE A 135 20.08 0.46 -9.25
N LEU A 136 20.04 1.64 -9.89
CA LEU A 136 19.92 1.74 -11.35
C LEU A 136 21.10 1.10 -12.07
N THR A 137 22.33 1.35 -11.60
CA THR A 137 23.53 0.70 -12.13
C THR A 137 23.44 -0.82 -12.00
N ALA A 138 22.96 -1.33 -10.87
CA ALA A 138 22.77 -2.77 -10.69
C ALA A 138 21.76 -3.36 -11.69
N LEU A 139 20.67 -2.64 -12.01
CA LEU A 139 19.70 -3.04 -13.02
C LEU A 139 20.30 -3.07 -14.44
N GLU A 140 21.22 -2.13 -14.76
CA GLU A 140 21.91 -2.09 -16.06
C GLU A 140 22.81 -3.30 -16.31
N TYR A 141 23.35 -3.92 -15.25
CA TYR A 141 24.06 -5.21 -15.37
C TYR A 141 23.15 -6.36 -15.75
N GLY A 142 21.86 -6.20 -15.60
CA GLY A 142 20.82 -7.11 -16.02
C GLY A 142 20.12 -7.84 -14.86
N MET A 143 18.82 -7.68 -14.79
CA MET A 143 17.94 -8.41 -13.88
C MET A 143 16.99 -9.28 -14.71
N PRO A 144 16.97 -10.60 -14.52
CA PRO A 144 16.02 -11.47 -15.23
C PRO A 144 14.58 -11.20 -14.73
N PRO A 145 13.55 -11.68 -15.46
CA PRO A 145 12.19 -11.67 -14.93
C PRO A 145 12.13 -12.31 -13.54
N THR A 146 11.75 -11.53 -12.55
CA THR A 146 11.81 -11.90 -11.14
C THR A 146 10.50 -11.51 -10.45
N GLY A 147 10.05 -12.33 -9.51
CA GLY A 147 8.97 -11.98 -8.59
C GLY A 147 9.52 -11.83 -7.18
N GLY A 148 9.14 -10.74 -6.51
CA GLY A 148 9.42 -10.50 -5.10
C GLY A 148 8.23 -10.84 -4.21
N LEU A 149 8.50 -11.27 -2.98
CA LEU A 149 7.49 -11.52 -1.95
C LEU A 149 8.04 -11.18 -0.58
N GLY A 150 7.34 -10.28 0.14
CA GLY A 150 7.53 -10.02 1.55
C GLY A 150 6.36 -10.55 2.36
N ILE A 151 6.66 -11.21 3.49
CA ILE A 151 5.64 -11.70 4.44
C ILE A 151 5.97 -11.13 5.81
N GLY A 152 5.03 -10.42 6.43
CA GLY A 152 5.16 -9.87 7.77
C GLY A 152 5.04 -10.97 8.84
N LEU A 153 6.16 -11.60 9.23
CA LEU A 153 6.14 -12.68 10.22
C LEU A 153 5.61 -12.22 11.57
N ASP A 154 5.94 -11.02 12.00
CA ASP A 154 5.42 -10.48 13.27
C ASP A 154 3.91 -10.32 13.23
N ARG A 155 3.35 -9.83 12.10
CA ARG A 155 1.90 -9.75 11.90
C ARG A 155 1.26 -11.15 11.86
N LEU A 156 1.93 -12.13 11.25
CA LEU A 156 1.48 -13.52 11.25
C LEU A 156 1.46 -14.09 12.68
N PHE A 157 2.50 -13.86 13.48
CA PHE A 157 2.53 -14.27 14.87
C PHE A 157 1.44 -13.59 15.70
N MET A 158 1.20 -12.29 15.51
CA MET A 158 0.09 -11.59 16.16
C MET A 158 -1.25 -12.29 15.88
N LEU A 159 -1.49 -12.66 14.62
CA LEU A 159 -2.70 -13.36 14.21
C LEU A 159 -2.81 -14.75 14.88
N MET A 160 -1.73 -15.55 14.83
CA MET A 160 -1.72 -16.92 15.38
C MET A 160 -1.82 -16.95 16.90
N THR A 161 -1.34 -15.93 17.61
CA THR A 161 -1.35 -15.84 19.07
C THR A 161 -2.49 -14.99 19.62
N ASN A 162 -3.33 -14.43 18.74
CA ASN A 162 -4.38 -13.47 19.10
C ASN A 162 -3.84 -12.26 19.90
N SER A 163 -2.67 -11.75 19.50
CA SER A 163 -2.04 -10.59 20.11
C SER A 163 -2.43 -9.32 19.37
N SER A 164 -2.92 -8.31 20.09
CA SER A 164 -3.34 -7.03 19.50
C SER A 164 -2.17 -6.09 19.21
N SER A 165 -1.03 -6.27 19.89
CA SER A 165 0.16 -5.43 19.77
C SER A 165 1.35 -6.19 19.22
N ILE A 166 2.07 -5.58 18.27
CA ILE A 166 3.33 -6.13 17.75
C ILE A 166 4.41 -6.30 18.84
N ARG A 167 4.35 -5.50 19.90
CA ARG A 167 5.28 -5.59 21.04
C ARG A 167 5.16 -6.92 21.80
N ASP A 168 3.98 -7.56 21.75
CA ASP A 168 3.71 -8.82 22.45
C ASP A 168 4.37 -10.01 21.76
N VAL A 169 4.73 -9.86 20.47
CA VAL A 169 5.36 -10.91 19.66
C VAL A 169 6.83 -10.66 19.35
N LEU A 170 7.33 -9.45 19.65
CA LEU A 170 8.76 -9.12 19.52
C LEU A 170 9.52 -9.49 20.80
N LEU A 171 10.66 -10.20 20.66
CA LEU A 171 11.51 -10.56 21.80
C LEU A 171 12.14 -9.34 22.46
N PHE A 172 12.54 -8.33 21.68
CA PHE A 172 13.21 -7.13 22.13
C PHE A 172 12.63 -5.89 21.42
N PRO A 173 11.40 -5.46 21.78
CA PRO A 173 10.79 -4.30 21.16
C PRO A 173 11.55 -3.02 21.50
N ALA A 174 11.78 -2.15 20.51
CA ALA A 174 12.33 -0.83 20.76
C ALA A 174 11.31 -0.01 21.57
N MET A 175 11.76 0.50 22.72
CA MET A 175 10.94 1.31 23.63
C MET A 175 11.43 2.75 23.61
N ARG A 176 10.52 3.71 23.84
CA ARG A 176 10.94 5.09 24.06
C ARG A 176 11.77 5.20 25.35
N PRO A 177 12.82 6.04 25.38
CA PRO A 177 13.58 6.28 26.61
C PRO A 177 12.66 6.72 27.77
N GLU A 178 12.91 6.23 28.96
CA GLU A 178 12.23 6.70 30.15
C GLU A 178 12.52 8.20 30.36
N GLY A 179 11.49 9.03 30.42
CA GLY A 179 11.61 10.49 30.58
C GLY A 179 11.06 11.33 29.43
N ASP A 180 10.80 10.74 28.26
CA ASP A 180 10.14 11.45 27.16
C ASP A 180 8.61 11.31 27.26
N GLN A 181 8.01 12.08 28.18
CA GLN A 181 6.56 12.16 28.35
C GLN A 181 5.91 13.11 27.29
N GLY A 182 6.25 12.89 26.02
CA GLY A 182 5.48 13.48 24.93
C GLY A 182 4.07 12.90 24.92
N LYS A 183 3.06 13.77 24.95
CA LYS A 183 1.65 13.42 24.88
C LYS A 183 1.40 12.47 23.71
N THR A 184 1.15 11.21 24.01
CA THR A 184 0.71 10.23 23.03
C THR A 184 -0.81 10.25 23.02
N GLU A 185 -1.43 10.72 21.96
CA GLU A 185 -2.82 10.37 21.69
C GLU A 185 -2.84 8.86 21.44
N VAL A 186 -3.49 8.14 22.36
CA VAL A 186 -3.74 6.71 22.20
C VAL A 186 -4.85 6.59 21.15
N LYS A 187 -4.49 6.25 19.92
CA LYS A 187 -5.49 5.72 18.97
C LYS A 187 -6.10 4.49 19.61
N GLU A 188 -7.42 4.42 19.62
CA GLU A 188 -8.20 3.34 20.22
C GLU A 188 -7.70 1.96 19.76
N ALA A 189 -7.69 1.01 20.69
CA ALA A 189 -7.25 -0.35 20.44
C ALA A 189 -8.14 -1.00 19.37
N VAL A 190 -7.50 -1.56 18.34
CA VAL A 190 -8.19 -2.41 17.35
C VAL A 190 -8.91 -3.53 18.10
N PRO A 191 -10.18 -3.83 17.78
CA PRO A 191 -10.95 -4.86 18.47
C PRO A 191 -10.25 -6.23 18.39
N ALA A 192 -10.42 -7.05 19.42
CA ALA A 192 -9.84 -8.39 19.46
C ALA A 192 -10.35 -9.27 18.31
N VAL A 193 -9.50 -10.17 17.82
CA VAL A 193 -9.84 -11.14 16.76
C VAL A 193 -11.10 -11.93 17.15
N PRO A 194 -12.12 -12.06 16.32
CA PRO A 194 -13.27 -12.91 16.62
C PRO A 194 -12.86 -14.37 16.84
N GLU A 195 -13.57 -15.08 17.73
CA GLU A 195 -13.24 -16.48 18.14
C GLU A 195 -13.21 -17.50 16.99
N LYS A 196 -13.70 -17.16 15.80
CA LYS A 196 -13.71 -18.06 14.64
C LYS A 196 -13.35 -17.30 13.36
N ILE A 197 -12.24 -17.71 12.75
CA ILE A 197 -11.94 -17.47 11.34
C ILE A 197 -12.31 -18.78 10.62
N ASP A 198 -13.29 -18.73 9.72
CA ASP A 198 -13.62 -19.88 8.86
C ASP A 198 -12.57 -19.93 7.73
N PHE A 199 -11.74 -20.97 7.74
CA PHE A 199 -10.74 -21.26 6.70
C PHE A 199 -11.35 -22.04 5.54
#